data_512aa94f7240bbf8f6d023ade9deee1e
#
_entry.id   512aa94f7240bbf8f6d023ade9deee1e
#
_cell.length_a   1.000
_cell.length_b   1.000
_cell.length_c   1.000
_cell.angle_alpha   90.00
_cell.angle_beta   90.00
_cell.angle_gamma   90.00
#
_symmetry.space_group_name_H-M   'P 1'
#
loop_
_entity.id
_entity.type
_entity.pdbx_description
1 polymer ?
#
loop_
_entity_poly.entity_id
_entity_poly.type
_entity_poly.pdbx_seq_one_letter_code
_entity_poly.pdbx_strand_id
1 'polypeptide(L)'
;KGFGGSVQILGTSNDPTEIQKAVAAKLGGGFDTILTLGAGLSGEAALKALESAGKVGSVKLGTFDMSPGMLKAAAGGKVEFLIDQQQYLQGYLPIAIFAQYMRYGTMPAGVVMTGPGFVTPKNANSVIKWAAQGYR
;
A
#
# COMPACT_ATOMS: atom_id res chain seq x y z
N LYS A 1 -7.90 8.67 21.90
CA LYS A 1 -8.58 9.87 21.35
C LYS A 1 -8.95 9.51 19.91
N GLY A 2 -10.26 9.45 19.58
CA GLY A 2 -10.72 9.19 18.24
C GLY A 2 -10.37 10.33 17.27
N PHE A 3 -10.14 10.01 16.02
CA PHE A 3 -10.09 10.99 14.93
C PHE A 3 -11.45 11.71 14.88
N GLY A 4 -11.46 13.03 14.80
CA GLY A 4 -12.68 13.83 14.66
C GLY A 4 -13.28 13.78 13.23
N GLY A 5 -12.94 12.77 12.42
CA GLY A 5 -13.40 12.59 11.05
C GLY A 5 -14.41 11.46 10.88
N SER A 6 -15.10 11.45 9.74
CA SER A 6 -15.98 10.37 9.32
C SER A 6 -15.28 9.45 8.33
N VAL A 7 -15.58 8.14 8.39
CA VAL A 7 -15.08 7.14 7.46
C VAL A 7 -16.25 6.50 6.72
N GLN A 8 -16.15 6.41 5.41
CA GLN A 8 -17.09 5.68 4.58
C GLN A 8 -16.35 4.52 3.89
N ILE A 9 -16.91 3.32 3.99
CA ILE A 9 -16.39 2.15 3.27
C ILE A 9 -17.03 2.13 1.88
N LEU A 10 -16.19 2.03 0.85
CA LEU A 10 -16.59 1.84 -0.52
C LEU A 10 -16.29 0.39 -0.94
N GLY A 11 -17.33 -0.42 -1.03
CA GLY A 11 -17.24 -1.77 -1.61
C GLY A 11 -17.00 -1.67 -3.11
N THR A 12 -16.03 -2.44 -3.61
CA THR A 12 -15.67 -2.47 -5.03
C THR A 12 -15.56 -3.90 -5.54
N SER A 13 -15.65 -4.07 -6.86
CA SER A 13 -15.35 -5.33 -7.54
C SER A 13 -13.83 -5.54 -7.68
N ASN A 14 -13.44 -6.64 -8.34
CA ASN A 14 -12.04 -6.88 -8.73
C ASN A 14 -11.71 -6.37 -10.15
N ASP A 15 -12.57 -5.53 -10.74
CA ASP A 15 -12.33 -4.89 -12.03
C ASP A 15 -11.78 -3.47 -11.83
N PRO A 16 -10.59 -3.14 -12.34
CA PRO A 16 -9.98 -1.81 -12.15
C PRO A 16 -10.83 -0.67 -12.73
N THR A 17 -11.57 -0.92 -13.82
CA THR A 17 -12.42 0.10 -14.46
C THR A 17 -13.63 0.40 -13.58
N GLU A 18 -14.25 -0.63 -13.01
CA GLU A 18 -15.36 -0.46 -12.08
C GLU A 18 -14.92 0.22 -10.79
N ILE A 19 -13.74 -0.11 -10.26
CA ILE A 19 -13.16 0.57 -9.10
C ILE A 19 -12.94 2.06 -9.42
N GLN A 20 -12.34 2.38 -10.58
CA GLN A 20 -12.12 3.76 -11.00
C GLN A 20 -13.43 4.55 -11.07
N LYS A 21 -14.48 3.99 -11.68
CA LYS A 21 -15.81 4.60 -11.77
C LYS A 21 -16.42 4.83 -10.39
N ALA A 22 -16.35 3.82 -9.52
CA ALA A 22 -16.89 3.90 -8.16
C ALA A 22 -16.20 4.97 -7.32
N VAL A 23 -14.87 5.08 -7.42
CA VAL A 23 -14.11 6.16 -6.77
C VAL A 23 -14.49 7.51 -7.36
N ALA A 24 -14.50 7.66 -8.69
CA ALA A 24 -14.86 8.91 -9.37
C ALA A 24 -16.23 9.43 -8.95
N ALA A 25 -17.22 8.54 -8.83
CA ALA A 25 -18.56 8.88 -8.39
C ALA A 25 -18.62 9.44 -6.95
N LYS A 26 -17.65 9.10 -6.11
CA LYS A 26 -17.54 9.59 -4.72
C LYS A 26 -16.75 10.87 -4.56
N LEU A 27 -15.95 11.27 -5.53
CA LEU A 27 -15.05 12.45 -5.41
C LEU A 27 -15.81 13.78 -5.23
N GLY A 28 -17.10 13.85 -5.58
CA GLY A 28 -17.95 15.01 -5.31
C GLY A 28 -18.47 15.09 -3.86
N GLY A 29 -18.28 14.04 -3.05
CA GLY A 29 -18.86 13.92 -1.71
C GLY A 29 -18.08 14.60 -0.58
N GLY A 30 -17.08 15.44 -0.89
CA GLY A 30 -16.33 16.21 0.12
C GLY A 30 -15.27 15.38 0.88
N PHE A 31 -14.87 14.23 0.37
CA PHE A 31 -13.77 13.45 0.96
C PHE A 31 -12.42 14.10 0.70
N ASP A 32 -11.58 14.12 1.70
CA ASP A 32 -10.20 14.64 1.66
C ASP A 32 -9.13 13.55 1.53
N THR A 33 -9.50 12.30 1.82
CA THR A 33 -8.55 11.19 1.88
C THR A 33 -9.19 9.89 1.35
N ILE A 34 -8.40 9.13 0.61
CA ILE A 34 -8.71 7.77 0.16
C ILE A 34 -7.62 6.83 0.70
N LEU A 35 -8.04 5.75 1.34
CA LEU A 35 -7.18 4.63 1.71
C LEU A 35 -7.64 3.38 0.96
N THR A 36 -6.74 2.77 0.20
CA THR A 36 -7.02 1.51 -0.51
C THR A 36 -6.29 0.33 0.15
N LEU A 37 -6.84 -0.88 -0.01
CA LEU A 37 -6.32 -2.08 0.63
C LEU A 37 -5.41 -2.93 -0.29
N GLY A 38 -5.07 -2.41 -1.48
CA GLY A 38 -4.18 -3.11 -2.41
C GLY A 38 -3.68 -2.16 -3.49
N ALA A 39 -2.35 -2.04 -3.60
CA ALA A 39 -1.71 -1.06 -4.48
C ALA A 39 -2.00 -1.32 -5.97
N GLY A 40 -1.80 -2.56 -6.44
CA GLY A 40 -1.87 -2.88 -7.87
C GLY A 40 -3.27 -2.84 -8.46
N LEU A 41 -4.30 -3.11 -7.68
CA LEU A 41 -5.68 -3.11 -8.16
C LEU A 41 -6.39 -1.80 -7.78
N SER A 42 -6.71 -1.64 -6.50
CA SER A 42 -7.52 -0.50 -6.04
C SER A 42 -6.72 0.79 -5.93
N GLY A 43 -5.43 0.73 -5.59
CA GLY A 43 -4.57 1.91 -5.50
C GLY A 43 -4.38 2.58 -6.85
N GLU A 44 -3.99 1.82 -7.88
CA GLU A 44 -3.79 2.37 -9.23
C GLU A 44 -5.11 2.87 -9.85
N ALA A 45 -6.23 2.17 -9.62
CA ALA A 45 -7.54 2.61 -10.08
C ALA A 45 -8.00 3.91 -9.40
N ALA A 46 -7.78 4.03 -8.08
CA ALA A 46 -8.07 5.25 -7.34
C ALA A 46 -7.20 6.43 -7.81
N LEU A 47 -5.91 6.19 -8.05
CA LEU A 47 -5.02 7.22 -8.58
C LEU A 47 -5.48 7.72 -9.94
N LYS A 48 -5.85 6.81 -10.86
CA LYS A 48 -6.40 7.17 -12.16
C LYS A 48 -7.69 8.00 -12.06
N ALA A 49 -8.57 7.67 -11.11
CA ALA A 49 -9.78 8.46 -10.85
C ALA A 49 -9.43 9.88 -10.40
N LEU A 50 -8.46 10.02 -9.49
CA LEU A 50 -7.98 11.33 -9.01
C LEU A 50 -7.31 12.14 -10.13
N GLU A 51 -6.48 11.51 -10.96
CA GLU A 51 -5.85 12.14 -12.12
C GLU A 51 -6.90 12.64 -13.12
N SER A 52 -7.86 11.79 -13.48
CA SER A 52 -8.93 12.16 -14.42
C SER A 52 -9.82 13.29 -13.90
N ALA A 53 -9.99 13.40 -12.59
CA ALA A 53 -10.78 14.45 -11.95
C ALA A 53 -9.97 15.72 -11.59
N GLY A 54 -8.66 15.75 -11.86
CA GLY A 54 -7.78 16.86 -11.48
C GLY A 54 -7.67 17.05 -9.95
N LYS A 55 -7.84 15.98 -9.17
CA LYS A 55 -7.88 16.02 -7.69
C LYS A 55 -6.64 15.47 -7.01
N VAL A 56 -5.60 15.14 -7.76
CA VAL A 56 -4.31 14.73 -7.17
C VAL A 56 -3.77 15.85 -6.29
N GLY A 57 -3.38 15.50 -5.06
CA GLY A 57 -2.89 16.46 -4.07
C GLY A 57 -3.98 17.16 -3.25
N SER A 58 -5.14 17.45 -3.83
CA SER A 58 -6.29 17.99 -3.08
C SER A 58 -7.04 16.88 -2.31
N VAL A 59 -7.08 15.66 -2.86
CA VAL A 59 -7.52 14.46 -2.16
C VAL A 59 -6.29 13.59 -1.94
N LYS A 60 -6.00 13.26 -0.69
CA LYS A 60 -4.84 12.46 -0.31
C LYS A 60 -5.08 10.99 -0.60
N LEU A 61 -4.07 10.27 -1.10
CA LEU A 61 -4.14 8.86 -1.38
C LEU A 61 -3.08 8.10 -0.59
N GLY A 62 -3.51 7.10 0.17
CA GLY A 62 -2.67 6.09 0.79
C GLY A 62 -3.10 4.69 0.37
N THR A 63 -2.22 3.71 0.44
CA THR A 63 -2.56 2.33 0.10
C THR A 63 -1.77 1.32 0.91
N PHE A 64 -2.36 0.16 1.11
CA PHE A 64 -1.62 -1.04 1.49
C PHE A 64 -0.93 -1.65 0.28
N ASP A 65 0.17 -2.33 0.54
CA ASP A 65 1.05 -2.96 -0.44
C ASP A 65 1.76 -1.97 -1.38
N MET A 66 2.53 -2.53 -2.28
CA MET A 66 3.30 -1.79 -3.26
C MET A 66 3.08 -2.37 -4.65
N SER A 67 3.05 -1.50 -5.65
CA SER A 67 3.17 -1.86 -7.06
C SER A 67 4.17 -0.93 -7.73
N PRO A 68 4.75 -1.31 -8.86
CA PRO A 68 5.66 -0.43 -9.59
C PRO A 68 5.05 0.92 -9.94
N GLY A 69 3.76 0.94 -10.30
CA GLY A 69 3.01 2.16 -10.60
C GLY A 69 2.86 3.06 -9.38
N MET A 70 2.43 2.48 -8.26
CA MET A 70 2.21 3.24 -7.01
C MET A 70 3.52 3.72 -6.39
N LEU A 71 4.61 2.96 -6.48
CA LEU A 71 5.94 3.40 -6.04
C LEU A 71 6.42 4.62 -6.84
N LYS A 72 6.25 4.61 -8.18
CA LYS A 72 6.57 5.76 -9.02
C LYS A 72 5.69 6.97 -8.69
N ALA A 73 4.40 6.73 -8.45
CA ALA A 73 3.46 7.78 -8.06
C ALA A 73 3.83 8.41 -6.70
N ALA A 74 4.26 7.60 -5.73
CA ALA A 74 4.76 8.09 -4.45
C ALA A 74 6.04 8.89 -4.62
N ALA A 75 7.01 8.42 -5.41
CA ALA A 75 8.24 9.16 -5.72
C ALA A 75 7.95 10.50 -6.40
N GLY A 76 6.88 10.57 -7.20
CA GLY A 76 6.38 11.80 -7.84
C GLY A 76 5.48 12.67 -6.95
N GLY A 77 5.28 12.33 -5.68
CA GLY A 77 4.46 13.11 -4.73
C GLY A 77 2.95 13.02 -4.96
N LYS A 78 2.47 12.08 -5.78
CA LYS A 78 1.04 11.89 -6.06
C LYS A 78 0.32 11.03 -5.01
N VAL A 79 1.09 10.31 -4.19
CA VAL A 79 0.61 9.39 -3.15
C VAL A 79 1.32 9.72 -1.85
N GLU A 80 0.58 9.82 -0.76
CA GLU A 80 1.11 10.20 0.54
C GLU A 80 1.97 9.11 1.15
N PHE A 81 1.48 7.87 1.10
CA PHE A 81 2.21 6.71 1.61
C PHE A 81 1.71 5.39 1.01
N LEU A 82 2.60 4.40 1.03
CA LEU A 82 2.28 2.98 0.86
C LEU A 82 2.70 2.24 2.14
N ILE A 83 1.93 1.25 2.53
CA ILE A 83 2.23 0.39 3.67
C ILE A 83 2.89 -0.88 3.14
N ASP A 84 4.20 -0.98 3.37
CA ASP A 84 4.99 -2.15 3.01
C ASP A 84 4.89 -3.21 4.12
N GLN A 85 4.29 -4.33 3.81
CA GLN A 85 4.20 -5.48 4.71
C GLN A 85 5.48 -6.31 4.72
N GLN A 86 6.46 -5.99 3.86
CA GLN A 86 7.72 -6.69 3.67
C GLN A 86 7.51 -8.16 3.30
N GLN A 87 6.80 -8.39 2.22
CA GLN A 87 6.39 -9.73 1.76
C GLN A 87 7.59 -10.69 1.55
N TYR A 88 8.73 -10.16 1.11
CA TYR A 88 9.96 -10.94 1.03
C TYR A 88 10.32 -11.57 2.39
N LEU A 89 10.29 -10.79 3.46
CA LEU A 89 10.59 -11.29 4.80
C LEU A 89 9.51 -12.27 5.30
N GLN A 90 8.25 -12.06 4.93
CA GLN A 90 7.16 -12.99 5.26
C GLN A 90 7.38 -14.38 4.63
N GLY A 91 8.01 -14.44 3.48
CA GLY A 91 8.40 -15.70 2.84
C GLY A 91 9.73 -16.26 3.37
N TYR A 92 10.73 -15.41 3.55
CA TYR A 92 12.09 -15.81 3.94
C TYR A 92 12.20 -16.27 5.40
N LEU A 93 11.66 -15.47 6.33
CA LEU A 93 11.85 -15.73 7.76
C LEU A 93 11.26 -17.07 8.23
N PRO A 94 10.06 -17.51 7.82
CA PRO A 94 9.56 -18.82 8.21
C PRO A 94 10.50 -19.96 7.80
N ILE A 95 11.07 -19.91 6.61
CA ILE A 95 12.01 -20.92 6.12
C ILE A 95 13.30 -20.93 6.96
N ALA A 96 13.85 -19.74 7.22
CA ALA A 96 15.06 -19.61 8.04
C ALA A 96 14.82 -20.09 9.49
N ILE A 97 13.69 -19.72 10.09
CA ILE A 97 13.30 -20.17 11.43
C ILE A 97 13.09 -21.69 11.48
N PHE A 98 12.42 -22.23 10.46
CA PHE A 98 12.20 -23.69 10.36
C PHE A 98 13.52 -24.45 10.25
N ALA A 99 14.46 -23.95 9.45
CA ALA A 99 15.78 -24.55 9.33
C ALA A 99 16.56 -24.53 10.65
N GLN A 100 16.45 -23.45 11.41
CA GLN A 100 17.04 -23.33 12.75
C GLN A 100 16.41 -24.34 13.73
N TYR A 101 15.09 -24.42 13.72
CA TYR A 101 14.37 -25.37 14.57
C TYR A 101 14.77 -26.84 14.27
N MET A 102 14.79 -27.20 12.99
CA MET A 102 15.14 -28.56 12.58
C MET A 102 16.58 -28.94 12.92
N ARG A 103 17.51 -27.99 12.91
CA ARG A 103 18.93 -28.25 13.19
C ARG A 103 19.27 -28.18 14.66
N TYR A 104 18.69 -27.24 15.38
CA TYR A 104 19.17 -26.87 16.71
C TYR A 104 18.06 -26.83 17.77
N GLY A 105 16.80 -27.08 17.39
CA GLY A 105 15.65 -26.98 18.30
C GLY A 105 15.34 -25.57 18.79
N THR A 106 15.89 -24.52 18.13
CA THR A 106 15.74 -23.14 18.56
C THR A 106 14.62 -22.45 17.79
N MET A 107 13.81 -21.66 18.49
CA MET A 107 12.71 -20.87 17.90
C MET A 107 12.66 -19.47 18.53
N PRO A 108 12.14 -18.47 17.82
CA PRO A 108 11.76 -17.19 18.43
C PRO A 108 10.74 -17.39 19.55
N ALA A 109 10.90 -16.65 20.65
CA ALA A 109 9.99 -16.74 21.80
C ALA A 109 8.61 -16.12 21.58
N GLY A 110 8.38 -15.48 20.43
CA GLY A 110 7.12 -14.78 20.13
C GLY A 110 6.96 -14.41 18.66
N VAL A 111 6.02 -13.51 18.39
CA VAL A 111 5.72 -13.04 17.03
C VAL A 111 6.91 -12.24 16.46
N VAL A 112 7.30 -12.61 15.24
CA VAL A 112 8.30 -11.86 14.47
C VAL A 112 7.58 -10.93 13.50
N MET A 113 7.64 -9.63 13.75
CA MET A 113 6.98 -8.62 12.93
C MET A 113 7.80 -8.34 11.66
N THR A 114 7.14 -8.30 10.50
CA THR A 114 7.77 -7.94 9.22
C THR A 114 7.33 -6.56 8.71
N GLY A 115 6.57 -5.82 9.47
CA GLY A 115 6.06 -4.49 9.13
C GLY A 115 5.20 -3.94 10.26
N PRO A 116 4.48 -2.83 10.01
CA PRO A 116 4.44 -2.09 8.76
C PRO A 116 5.67 -1.21 8.52
N GLY A 117 6.15 -1.19 7.29
CA GLY A 117 7.07 -0.17 6.80
C GLY A 117 6.28 0.92 6.05
N PHE A 118 6.64 2.19 6.21
CA PHE A 118 6.00 3.27 5.46
C PHE A 118 6.90 3.72 4.30
N VAL A 119 6.35 3.63 3.09
CA VAL A 119 6.97 4.19 1.89
C VAL A 119 6.27 5.51 1.58
N THR A 120 7.04 6.56 1.56
CA THR A 120 6.57 7.95 1.35
C THR A 120 7.36 8.57 0.19
N PRO A 121 7.00 9.75 -0.32
CA PRO A 121 7.80 10.47 -1.32
C PRO A 121 9.29 10.60 -0.96
N LYS A 122 9.61 10.66 0.33
CA LYS A 122 11.00 10.85 0.82
C LYS A 122 11.88 9.63 0.62
N ASN A 123 11.33 8.41 0.66
CA ASN A 123 12.10 7.17 0.59
C ASN A 123 11.71 6.25 -0.58
N ALA A 124 10.70 6.60 -1.36
CA ALA A 124 10.18 5.77 -2.45
C ALA A 124 11.27 5.39 -3.48
N ASN A 125 12.16 6.30 -3.83
CA ASN A 125 13.23 6.02 -4.79
C ASN A 125 14.19 4.90 -4.32
N SER A 126 14.50 4.83 -3.04
CA SER A 126 15.34 3.74 -2.51
C SER A 126 14.60 2.41 -2.51
N VAL A 127 13.28 2.44 -2.26
CA VAL A 127 12.43 1.23 -2.26
C VAL A 127 12.25 0.68 -3.66
N ILE A 128 12.06 1.52 -4.68
CA ILE A 128 11.91 1.12 -6.09
C ILE A 128 13.06 0.20 -6.52
N LYS A 129 14.30 0.56 -6.16
CA LYS A 129 15.48 -0.23 -6.50
C LYS A 129 15.40 -1.66 -5.95
N TRP A 130 15.01 -1.83 -4.70
CA TRP A 130 14.97 -3.14 -4.06
C TRP A 130 13.71 -3.93 -4.42
N ALA A 131 12.58 -3.24 -4.62
CA ALA A 131 11.36 -3.86 -5.12
C ALA A 131 11.55 -4.47 -6.51
N ALA A 132 12.27 -3.78 -7.41
CA ALA A 132 12.61 -4.29 -8.74
C ALA A 132 13.48 -5.55 -8.71
N GLN A 133 14.18 -5.81 -7.60
CA GLN A 133 15.01 -7.01 -7.39
C GLN A 133 14.29 -8.11 -6.60
N GLY A 134 13.04 -7.88 -6.20
CA GLY A 134 12.24 -8.85 -5.45
C GLY A 134 12.53 -8.91 -3.95
N TYR A 135 13.23 -7.92 -3.38
CA TYR A 135 13.54 -7.87 -1.94
C TYR A 135 12.51 -7.07 -1.11
N ARG A 136 11.53 -6.49 -1.79
CA ARG A 136 10.44 -5.76 -1.12
C ARG A 136 9.16 -5.91 -1.90
#